data_84e89ec481e36eb0c94d27cbe2d1c6e8
#
_entry.id   84e89ec481e36eb0c94d27cbe2d1c6e8
#
_cell.length_a   1.000
_cell.length_b   1.000
_cell.length_c   1.000
_cell.angle_alpha   90.00
_cell.angle_beta   90.00
_cell.angle_gamma   90.00
#
_symmetry.space_group_name_H-M   'P 1'
#
loop_
_entity.id
_entity.type
_entity.pdbx_description
1 polymer ?
#
loop_
_entity_poly.entity_id
_entity_poly.type
_entity_poly.pdbx_seq_one_letter_code
_entity_poly.pdbx_strand_id
1 'polypeptide(L)'
;QNILELIRFKKTNSVILNYDETADNFLKWYQQLVAESLGKKGNGVFPIISTMPKDNHSLMQLYLDGPKNSFFTFFSVKGKNSDKIKSDMIFKSHYYLRNKSINQILQSQISATEKVFHEKNLPFRSFKILKKSEETLGELFCFFILETILLGNMMKINPYNQPSVELIKKNTKKNLL
;
A
#
# COMPACT_ATOMS: atom_id res chain seq x y z
N GLN A 1 14.69 5.45 6.63
CA GLN A 1 15.40 4.49 5.77
C GLN A 1 14.96 4.65 4.32
N ASN A 2 15.89 4.61 3.38
CA ASN A 2 15.60 4.69 1.96
C ASN A 2 15.05 3.33 1.47
N ILE A 3 14.03 3.33 0.59
CA ILE A 3 13.44 2.09 0.01
C ILE A 3 14.53 1.20 -0.60
N LEU A 4 15.52 1.78 -1.27
CA LEU A 4 16.63 1.03 -1.83
C LEU A 4 17.44 0.26 -0.77
N GLU A 5 17.70 0.85 0.39
CA GLU A 5 18.35 0.16 1.51
C GLU A 5 17.48 -0.99 2.02
N LEU A 6 16.18 -0.77 2.16
CA LEU A 6 15.25 -1.83 2.56
C LEU A 6 15.29 -3.01 1.58
N ILE A 7 15.34 -2.74 0.26
CA ILE A 7 15.48 -3.78 -0.77
C ILE A 7 16.83 -4.52 -0.60
N ARG A 8 17.92 -3.80 -0.38
CA ARG A 8 19.26 -4.39 -0.12
C ARG A 8 19.28 -5.26 1.14
N PHE A 9 18.50 -4.90 2.16
CA PHE A 9 18.27 -5.72 3.36
C PHE A 9 17.23 -6.83 3.16
N LYS A 10 16.97 -7.24 1.92
CA LYS A 10 16.06 -8.33 1.56
C LYS A 10 14.59 -8.08 2.00
N LYS A 11 14.18 -6.83 2.11
CA LYS A 11 12.77 -6.47 2.21
C LYS A 11 12.17 -6.55 0.82
N THR A 12 11.64 -7.72 0.46
CA THR A 12 11.16 -8.01 -0.89
C THR A 12 9.69 -7.68 -1.11
N ASN A 13 8.95 -7.40 -0.05
CA ASN A 13 7.53 -7.09 -0.13
C ASN A 13 7.29 -5.60 0.18
N SER A 14 6.66 -4.90 -0.76
CA SER A 14 6.17 -3.52 -0.60
C SER A 14 4.68 -3.57 -0.34
N VAL A 15 4.28 -3.44 0.93
CA VAL A 15 2.88 -3.56 1.34
C VAL A 15 2.27 -2.18 1.51
N ILE A 16 1.18 -1.86 0.78
CA ILE A 16 0.37 -0.68 1.03
C ILE A 16 -0.83 -1.07 1.89
N LEU A 17 -0.92 -0.47 3.06
CA LEU A 17 -2.08 -0.54 3.95
C LEU A 17 -3.06 0.57 3.54
N ASN A 18 -4.03 0.22 2.69
CA ASN A 18 -4.98 1.18 2.12
C ASN A 18 -6.17 1.41 3.03
N TYR A 19 -6.27 2.59 3.64
CA TYR A 19 -7.40 3.03 4.47
C TYR A 19 -8.43 3.87 3.69
N ASP A 20 -8.35 3.87 2.34
CA ASP A 20 -9.33 4.56 1.48
C ASP A 20 -9.75 3.66 0.31
N GLU A 21 -10.89 2.99 0.45
CA GLU A 21 -11.44 2.09 -0.58
C GLU A 21 -11.58 2.75 -1.95
N THR A 22 -11.81 4.06 -2.01
CA THR A 22 -11.93 4.76 -3.30
C THR A 22 -10.60 4.89 -4.03
N ALA A 23 -9.47 4.66 -3.37
CA ALA A 23 -8.14 4.63 -3.96
C ALA A 23 -7.73 3.26 -4.55
N ASP A 24 -8.56 2.23 -4.42
CA ASP A 24 -8.21 0.87 -4.83
C ASP A 24 -7.72 0.76 -6.27
N ASN A 25 -8.41 1.42 -7.22
CA ASN A 25 -8.01 1.38 -8.63
C ASN A 25 -6.67 2.11 -8.88
N PHE A 26 -6.43 3.22 -8.17
CA PHE A 26 -5.16 3.93 -8.22
C PHE A 26 -4.02 3.06 -7.66
N LEU A 27 -4.25 2.37 -6.55
CA LEU A 27 -3.25 1.51 -5.94
C LEU A 27 -3.01 0.22 -6.73
N LYS A 28 -4.01 -0.32 -7.44
CA LYS A 28 -3.82 -1.40 -8.42
C LYS A 28 -2.96 -0.95 -9.59
N TRP A 29 -3.15 0.29 -10.07
CA TRP A 29 -2.25 0.87 -11.06
C TRP A 29 -0.81 0.97 -10.53
N TYR A 30 -0.61 1.45 -9.29
CA TYR A 30 0.71 1.46 -8.65
C TYR A 30 1.31 0.05 -8.57
N GLN A 31 0.50 -0.95 -8.20
CA GLN A 31 0.92 -2.35 -8.16
C GLN A 31 1.44 -2.82 -9.51
N GLN A 32 0.72 -2.53 -10.58
CA GLN A 32 1.15 -2.83 -11.95
C GLN A 32 2.44 -2.09 -12.30
N LEU A 33 2.49 -0.78 -12.06
CA LEU A 33 3.67 0.05 -12.35
C LEU A 33 4.94 -0.54 -11.72
N VAL A 34 4.90 -0.86 -10.44
CA VAL A 34 6.07 -1.39 -9.70
C VAL A 34 6.45 -2.79 -10.19
N ALA A 35 5.47 -3.68 -10.34
CA ALA A 35 5.72 -5.06 -10.76
C ALA A 35 6.36 -5.13 -12.16
N GLU A 36 5.78 -4.42 -13.12
CA GLU A 36 6.25 -4.39 -14.51
C GLU A 36 7.60 -3.69 -14.67
N SER A 37 7.80 -2.59 -13.93
CA SER A 37 9.02 -1.78 -14.08
C SER A 37 10.22 -2.37 -13.34
N LEU A 38 10.03 -2.93 -12.14
CA LEU A 38 11.14 -3.36 -11.27
C LEU A 38 11.37 -4.87 -11.25
N GLY A 39 10.38 -5.70 -11.61
CA GLY A 39 10.46 -7.16 -11.56
C GLY A 39 11.30 -7.76 -12.70
N LYS A 40 12.63 -7.60 -12.67
CA LYS A 40 13.52 -8.02 -13.76
C LYS A 40 14.87 -8.55 -13.26
N LYS A 41 15.43 -9.52 -13.97
CA LYS A 41 16.77 -10.07 -13.70
C LYS A 41 16.94 -10.57 -12.25
N GLY A 42 15.88 -11.16 -11.67
CA GLY A 42 15.89 -11.61 -10.28
C GLY A 42 15.79 -10.49 -9.25
N ASN A 43 15.62 -9.24 -9.69
CA ASN A 43 15.41 -8.07 -8.81
C ASN A 43 13.92 -7.69 -8.80
N GLY A 44 13.58 -6.80 -7.88
CA GLY A 44 12.25 -6.22 -7.73
C GLY A 44 11.72 -6.33 -6.31
N VAL A 45 10.54 -5.79 -6.13
CA VAL A 45 9.75 -5.94 -4.91
C VAL A 45 8.37 -6.44 -5.29
N PHE A 46 7.76 -7.23 -4.43
CA PHE A 46 6.41 -7.73 -4.62
C PHE A 46 5.41 -6.69 -4.06
N PRO A 47 4.69 -5.97 -4.93
CA PRO A 47 3.75 -4.94 -4.48
C PRO A 47 2.45 -5.62 -4.03
N ILE A 48 2.09 -5.41 -2.76
CA ILE A 48 0.89 -5.97 -2.13
C ILE A 48 0.00 -4.82 -1.71
N ILE A 49 -1.29 -4.90 -2.04
CA ILE A 49 -2.30 -3.96 -1.56
C ILE A 49 -3.19 -4.67 -0.56
N SER A 50 -3.24 -4.13 0.67
CA SER A 50 -4.13 -4.58 1.73
C SER A 50 -5.23 -3.56 1.97
N THR A 51 -6.48 -4.01 1.95
CA THR A 51 -7.66 -3.16 2.18
C THR A 51 -7.95 -3.06 3.67
N MET A 52 -7.73 -1.87 4.24
CA MET A 52 -7.90 -1.63 5.67
C MET A 52 -9.25 -0.96 5.96
N PRO A 53 -9.88 -1.24 7.11
CA PRO A 53 -9.43 -2.09 8.21
C PRO A 53 -9.76 -3.59 8.06
N LYS A 54 -10.32 -4.03 6.95
CA LYS A 54 -10.72 -5.42 6.69
C LYS A 54 -9.57 -6.41 6.95
N ASP A 55 -8.40 -6.10 6.42
CA ASP A 55 -7.22 -6.97 6.51
C ASP A 55 -6.54 -6.96 7.89
N ASN A 56 -7.05 -6.20 8.86
CA ASN A 56 -6.68 -6.38 10.27
C ASN A 56 -7.01 -7.80 10.78
N HIS A 57 -8.06 -8.41 10.22
CA HIS A 57 -8.50 -9.75 10.62
C HIS A 57 -7.87 -10.88 9.80
N SER A 58 -7.31 -10.57 8.63
CA SER A 58 -6.78 -11.59 7.71
C SER A 58 -5.26 -11.58 7.63
N LEU A 59 -4.62 -10.43 7.47
CA LEU A 59 -3.20 -10.33 7.15
C LEU A 59 -2.34 -9.67 8.25
N MET A 60 -2.94 -8.89 9.15
CA MET A 60 -2.18 -8.11 10.12
C MET A 60 -1.32 -8.97 11.04
N GLN A 61 -1.78 -10.14 11.47
CA GLN A 61 -0.99 -11.07 12.27
C GLN A 61 0.29 -11.49 11.53
N LEU A 62 0.20 -11.79 10.23
CA LEU A 62 1.35 -12.13 9.39
C LEU A 62 2.33 -10.95 9.27
N TYR A 63 1.83 -9.73 9.10
CA TYR A 63 2.67 -8.54 8.98
C TYR A 63 3.41 -8.21 10.28
N LEU A 64 2.76 -8.39 11.43
CA LEU A 64 3.34 -8.07 12.73
C LEU A 64 4.32 -9.12 13.24
N ASP A 65 4.05 -10.40 13.04
CA ASP A 65 4.81 -11.49 13.65
C ASP A 65 5.39 -12.51 12.66
N GLY A 66 5.04 -12.41 11.37
CA GLY A 66 5.58 -13.27 10.32
C GLY A 66 6.99 -12.86 9.86
N PRO A 67 7.42 -13.33 8.66
CA PRO A 67 8.74 -13.03 8.10
C PRO A 67 8.99 -11.53 8.00
N LYS A 68 10.15 -11.08 8.44
CA LYS A 68 10.52 -9.65 8.44
C LYS A 68 11.11 -9.20 7.09
N ASN A 69 10.45 -9.58 6.01
CA ASN A 69 10.85 -9.30 4.62
C ASN A 69 9.99 -8.23 3.95
N SER A 70 9.16 -7.53 4.71
CA SER A 70 8.25 -6.50 4.21
C SER A 70 8.64 -5.10 4.69
N PHE A 71 8.29 -4.09 3.90
CA PHE A 71 8.19 -2.70 4.33
C PHE A 71 6.80 -2.16 3.95
N PHE A 72 6.34 -1.16 4.68
CA PHE A 72 4.93 -0.78 4.65
C PHE A 72 4.73 0.67 4.26
N THR A 73 3.62 0.94 3.61
CA THR A 73 3.15 2.29 3.28
C THR A 73 1.72 2.42 3.77
N PHE A 74 1.48 3.24 4.78
CA PHE A 74 0.13 3.63 5.17
C PHE A 74 -0.39 4.64 4.16
N PHE A 75 -1.53 4.36 3.57
CA PHE A 75 -2.20 5.26 2.64
C PHE A 75 -3.57 5.62 3.20
N SER A 76 -3.76 6.89 3.53
CA SER A 76 -5.00 7.38 4.12
C SER A 76 -5.38 8.74 3.57
N VAL A 77 -6.69 8.99 3.49
CA VAL A 77 -7.24 10.27 3.09
C VAL A 77 -8.02 10.86 4.26
N LYS A 78 -7.85 12.15 4.50
CA LYS A 78 -8.61 12.86 5.52
C LYS A 78 -10.09 12.84 5.14
N GLY A 79 -10.87 12.07 5.90
CA GLY A 79 -12.32 11.96 5.69
C GLY A 79 -13.05 13.27 6.03
N LYS A 80 -14.18 13.49 5.37
CA LYS A 80 -15.13 14.52 5.79
C LYS A 80 -15.79 14.10 7.10
N ASN A 81 -16.36 15.05 7.84
CA ASN A 81 -17.19 14.74 8.99
C ASN A 81 -18.34 13.82 8.55
N SER A 82 -18.45 12.68 9.23
CA SER A 82 -19.50 11.71 9.02
C SER A 82 -20.44 11.66 10.24
N ASP A 83 -21.59 11.05 10.07
CA ASP A 83 -22.55 10.87 11.16
C ASP A 83 -21.91 10.12 12.34
N LYS A 84 -22.35 10.49 13.53
CA LYS A 84 -21.90 9.86 14.76
C LYS A 84 -22.72 8.62 15.07
N ILE A 85 -22.09 7.59 15.61
CA ILE A 85 -22.78 6.39 16.07
C ILE A 85 -23.70 6.75 17.24
N LYS A 86 -25.00 6.44 17.11
CA LYS A 86 -26.01 6.67 18.14
C LYS A 86 -25.84 5.67 19.29
N SER A 87 -26.12 6.13 20.52
CA SER A 87 -25.86 5.34 21.73
C SER A 87 -26.75 4.11 21.91
N ASP A 88 -27.96 4.14 21.33
CA ASP A 88 -28.94 3.06 21.39
C ASP A 88 -28.57 1.85 20.49
N MET A 89 -27.64 2.04 19.57
CA MET A 89 -27.15 1.01 18.65
C MET A 89 -25.88 0.29 19.15
N ILE A 90 -25.39 0.58 20.37
CA ILE A 90 -24.10 0.09 20.83
C ILE A 90 -24.24 -0.81 22.06
N PHE A 91 -23.69 -2.01 22.00
CA PHE A 91 -23.56 -2.89 23.16
C PHE A 91 -22.66 -2.28 24.23
N LYS A 92 -22.91 -2.59 25.51
CA LYS A 92 -22.13 -2.09 26.67
C LYS A 92 -20.61 -2.27 26.50
N SER A 93 -20.19 -3.39 25.93
CA SER A 93 -18.78 -3.70 25.64
C SER A 93 -18.11 -2.74 24.64
N HIS A 94 -18.90 -1.99 23.87
CA HIS A 94 -18.42 -1.09 22.81
C HIS A 94 -18.73 0.38 23.11
N TYR A 95 -19.03 0.75 24.34
CA TYR A 95 -19.38 2.13 24.72
C TYR A 95 -18.33 3.18 24.34
N TYR A 96 -17.07 2.78 24.18
CA TYR A 96 -16.00 3.66 23.69
C TYR A 96 -16.24 4.21 22.27
N LEU A 97 -17.15 3.60 21.49
CA LEU A 97 -17.56 4.06 20.15
C LEU A 97 -18.67 5.09 20.19
N ARG A 98 -19.29 5.32 21.36
CA ARG A 98 -20.43 6.25 21.50
C ARG A 98 -20.05 7.67 21.06
N ASN A 99 -20.93 8.29 20.28
CA ASN A 99 -20.74 9.63 19.73
C ASN A 99 -19.46 9.82 18.88
N LYS A 100 -18.80 8.73 18.48
CA LYS A 100 -17.69 8.79 17.54
C LYS A 100 -18.20 8.70 16.10
N SER A 101 -17.59 9.45 15.21
CA SER A 101 -17.82 9.29 13.79
C SER A 101 -16.98 8.13 13.22
N ILE A 102 -17.40 7.55 12.09
CA ILE A 102 -16.63 6.51 11.40
C ILE A 102 -15.22 7.01 11.10
N ASN A 103 -15.08 8.27 10.67
CA ASN A 103 -13.77 8.86 10.42
C ASN A 103 -12.88 8.91 11.70
N GLN A 104 -13.45 9.29 12.86
CA GLN A 104 -12.70 9.27 14.12
C GLN A 104 -12.23 7.87 14.51
N ILE A 105 -13.07 6.85 14.28
CA ILE A 105 -12.72 5.45 14.54
C ILE A 105 -11.59 5.02 13.60
N LEU A 106 -11.71 5.31 12.31
CA LEU A 106 -10.69 4.97 11.32
C LEU A 106 -9.35 5.64 11.62
N GLN A 107 -9.35 6.93 11.95
CA GLN A 107 -8.11 7.65 12.33
C GLN A 107 -7.48 7.09 13.60
N SER A 108 -8.31 6.66 14.57
CA SER A 108 -7.83 6.00 15.78
C SER A 108 -7.17 4.64 15.49
N GLN A 109 -7.75 3.87 14.56
CA GLN A 109 -7.17 2.60 14.11
C GLN A 109 -5.85 2.81 13.37
N ILE A 110 -5.76 3.79 12.47
CA ILE A 110 -4.51 4.14 11.76
C ILE A 110 -3.43 4.47 12.78
N SER A 111 -3.72 5.39 13.71
CA SER A 111 -2.77 5.83 14.73
C SER A 111 -2.31 4.68 15.63
N ALA A 112 -3.23 3.81 16.05
CA ALA A 112 -2.90 2.64 16.86
C ALA A 112 -2.01 1.66 16.08
N THR A 113 -2.29 1.43 14.79
CA THR A 113 -1.50 0.54 13.94
C THR A 113 -0.11 1.14 13.70
N GLU A 114 0.02 2.43 13.36
CA GLU A 114 1.32 3.12 13.23
C GLU A 114 2.16 2.97 14.52
N LYS A 115 1.54 3.12 15.69
CA LYS A 115 2.21 2.95 16.99
C LYS A 115 2.76 1.53 17.18
N VAL A 116 1.96 0.50 16.91
CA VAL A 116 2.38 -0.91 17.01
C VAL A 116 3.52 -1.20 16.04
N PHE A 117 3.46 -0.69 14.79
CA PHE A 117 4.54 -0.84 13.81
C PHE A 117 5.83 -0.21 14.29
N HIS A 118 5.76 0.96 14.91
CA HIS A 118 6.92 1.62 15.54
C HIS A 118 7.49 0.79 16.70
N GLU A 119 6.66 0.32 17.60
CA GLU A 119 7.07 -0.51 18.75
C GLU A 119 7.72 -1.84 18.32
N LYS A 120 7.25 -2.42 17.21
CA LYS A 120 7.81 -3.65 16.62
C LYS A 120 9.00 -3.41 15.66
N ASN A 121 9.45 -2.16 15.51
CA ASN A 121 10.54 -1.78 14.60
C ASN A 121 10.30 -2.23 13.14
N LEU A 122 9.05 -2.20 12.69
CA LEU A 122 8.70 -2.48 11.31
C LEU A 122 8.91 -1.23 10.46
N PRO A 123 9.63 -1.32 9.32
CA PRO A 123 9.87 -0.14 8.48
C PRO A 123 8.58 0.28 7.78
N PHE A 124 8.16 1.52 7.98
CA PHE A 124 7.00 2.08 7.30
C PHE A 124 7.15 3.56 6.97
N ARG A 125 6.32 4.01 6.02
CA ARG A 125 6.06 5.42 5.72
C ARG A 125 4.55 5.67 5.67
N SER A 126 4.12 6.93 5.75
CA SER A 126 2.69 7.30 5.73
C SER A 126 2.42 8.38 4.71
N PHE A 127 1.46 8.13 3.82
CA PHE A 127 0.84 9.11 2.95
C PHE A 127 -0.50 9.54 3.56
N LYS A 128 -0.55 10.78 4.05
CA LYS A 128 -1.75 11.39 4.64
C LYS A 128 -2.30 12.44 3.68
N ILE A 129 -3.22 12.04 2.83
CA ILE A 129 -3.82 12.89 1.82
C ILE A 129 -4.85 13.80 2.47
N LEU A 130 -4.64 15.11 2.40
CA LEU A 130 -5.50 16.09 3.06
C LEU A 130 -6.78 16.39 2.27
N LYS A 131 -6.71 16.33 0.94
CA LYS A 131 -7.83 16.64 0.05
C LYS A 131 -7.80 15.72 -1.17
N LYS A 132 -8.94 15.14 -1.53
CA LYS A 132 -9.13 14.46 -2.81
C LYS A 132 -9.40 15.50 -3.89
N SER A 133 -8.52 15.60 -4.85
CA SER A 133 -8.69 16.44 -6.04
C SER A 133 -7.89 15.82 -7.19
N GLU A 134 -8.17 16.29 -8.40
CA GLU A 134 -7.45 15.89 -9.61
C GLU A 134 -5.96 16.26 -9.51
N GLU A 135 -5.65 17.42 -8.94
CA GLU A 135 -4.26 17.86 -8.71
C GLU A 135 -3.51 16.90 -7.80
N THR A 136 -4.12 16.56 -6.64
CA THR A 136 -3.49 15.59 -5.69
C THR A 136 -3.32 14.23 -6.32
N LEU A 137 -4.26 13.79 -7.13
CA LEU A 137 -4.14 12.54 -7.87
C LEU A 137 -3.00 12.61 -8.89
N GLY A 138 -2.87 13.73 -9.62
CA GLY A 138 -1.77 13.99 -10.55
C GLY A 138 -0.40 13.98 -9.85
N GLU A 139 -0.30 14.62 -8.68
CA GLU A 139 0.90 14.61 -7.84
C GLU A 139 1.29 13.18 -7.41
N LEU A 140 0.33 12.37 -7.00
CA LEU A 140 0.56 10.98 -6.62
C LEU A 140 1.02 10.12 -7.79
N PHE A 141 0.41 10.28 -8.98
CA PHE A 141 0.88 9.62 -10.20
C PHE A 141 2.33 9.99 -10.51
N CYS A 142 2.63 11.28 -10.53
CA CYS A 142 3.98 11.79 -10.78
C CYS A 142 4.98 11.25 -9.76
N PHE A 143 4.64 11.30 -8.48
CA PHE A 143 5.49 10.79 -7.39
C PHE A 143 5.84 9.31 -7.58
N PHE A 144 4.85 8.44 -7.79
CA PHE A 144 5.10 7.01 -7.90
C PHE A 144 5.80 6.61 -9.21
N ILE A 145 5.55 7.33 -10.32
CA ILE A 145 6.30 7.17 -11.56
C ILE A 145 7.78 7.50 -11.34
N LEU A 146 8.07 8.66 -10.78
CA LEU A 146 9.44 9.11 -10.52
C LEU A 146 10.15 8.20 -9.53
N GLU A 147 9.49 7.81 -8.43
CA GLU A 147 10.04 6.85 -7.46
C GLU A 147 10.42 5.54 -8.15
N THR A 148 9.53 5.01 -9.00
CA THR A 148 9.77 3.74 -9.73
C THR A 148 10.91 3.85 -10.71
N ILE A 149 11.00 4.94 -11.48
CA ILE A 149 12.11 5.20 -12.41
C ILE A 149 13.44 5.30 -11.67
N LEU A 150 13.48 6.08 -10.59
CA LEU A 150 14.69 6.25 -9.78
C LEU A 150 15.15 4.92 -9.17
N LEU A 151 14.23 4.14 -8.60
CA LEU A 151 14.54 2.81 -8.07
C LEU A 151 15.09 1.89 -9.16
N GLY A 152 14.47 1.85 -10.35
CA GLY A 152 14.94 1.07 -11.48
C GLY A 152 16.38 1.44 -11.88
N ASN A 153 16.68 2.73 -11.97
CA ASN A 153 18.02 3.22 -12.28
C ASN A 153 19.03 2.81 -11.19
N MET A 154 18.68 2.98 -9.93
CA MET A 154 19.55 2.62 -8.79
C MET A 154 19.77 1.10 -8.68
N MET A 155 18.81 0.28 -9.12
CA MET A 155 18.92 -1.18 -9.22
C MET A 155 19.58 -1.64 -10.53
N LYS A 156 19.97 -0.72 -11.42
CA LYS A 156 20.59 -0.97 -12.72
C LYS A 156 19.71 -1.86 -13.64
N ILE A 157 18.40 -1.63 -13.62
CA ILE A 157 17.42 -2.28 -14.49
C ILE A 157 16.71 -1.24 -15.34
N ASN A 158 16.31 -1.64 -16.57
CA ASN A 158 15.50 -0.77 -17.42
C ASN A 158 14.04 -0.82 -16.98
N PRO A 159 13.44 0.27 -16.46
CA PRO A 159 12.06 0.27 -15.98
C PRO A 159 11.03 0.32 -17.13
N TYR A 160 11.43 0.52 -18.38
CA TYR A 160 10.54 0.84 -19.51
C TYR A 160 10.18 -0.36 -20.40
N ASN A 161 10.75 -1.54 -20.20
CA ASN A 161 10.48 -2.72 -21.02
C ASN A 161 9.92 -3.89 -20.20
N GLN A 162 9.33 -4.88 -20.86
CA GLN A 162 8.69 -6.04 -20.25
C GLN A 162 9.06 -7.33 -20.98
N PRO A 163 10.35 -7.75 -21.00
CA PRO A 163 10.81 -8.85 -21.85
C PRO A 163 10.11 -10.19 -21.58
N SER A 164 9.76 -10.49 -20.33
CA SER A 164 9.09 -11.74 -19.96
C SER A 164 7.64 -11.81 -20.48
N VAL A 165 6.93 -10.69 -20.43
CA VAL A 165 5.55 -10.59 -20.96
C VAL A 165 5.54 -10.70 -22.49
N GLU A 166 6.49 -10.11 -23.17
CA GLU A 166 6.64 -10.24 -24.63
C GLU A 166 6.89 -11.70 -25.06
N LEU A 167 7.61 -12.48 -24.26
CA LEU A 167 7.80 -13.91 -24.53
C LEU A 167 6.48 -14.68 -24.48
N ILE A 168 5.61 -14.38 -23.51
CA ILE A 168 4.27 -14.99 -23.40
C ILE A 168 3.44 -14.66 -24.64
N LYS A 169 3.39 -13.40 -25.07
CA LYS A 169 2.67 -12.96 -26.27
C LYS A 169 3.16 -13.69 -27.51
N LYS A 170 4.48 -13.82 -27.68
CA LYS A 170 5.10 -14.54 -28.79
C LYS A 170 4.69 -16.02 -28.82
N ASN A 171 4.71 -16.69 -27.68
CA ASN A 171 4.33 -18.09 -27.58
C ASN A 171 2.82 -18.30 -27.79
N THR A 172 1.98 -17.41 -27.27
CA THR A 172 0.54 -17.43 -27.52
C THR A 172 0.24 -17.36 -29.03
N LYS A 173 0.91 -16.42 -29.74
CA LYS A 173 0.75 -16.32 -31.20
C LYS A 173 1.16 -17.59 -31.90
N LYS A 174 2.26 -18.25 -31.49
CA LYS A 174 2.68 -19.54 -32.08
C LYS A 174 1.68 -20.67 -31.85
N ASN A 175 1.02 -20.68 -30.70
CA ASN A 175 0.04 -21.73 -30.38
C ASN A 175 -1.30 -21.54 -31.09
N LEU A 176 -1.56 -20.35 -31.65
CA LEU A 176 -2.78 -20.01 -32.39
C LEU A 176 -2.60 -20.15 -33.92
N LEU A 177 -1.38 -20.34 -34.41
CA LEU A 177 -1.03 -20.58 -35.81
C LEU A 177 -0.82 -22.05 -36.07
#